data_6a6cbc18e24f0e109b73bff05c402d06
#
_entry.id   6a6cbc18e24f0e109b73bff05c402d06
#
_cell.length_a   1.000
_cell.length_b   1.000
_cell.length_c   1.000
_cell.angle_alpha   90.00
_cell.angle_beta   90.00
_cell.angle_gamma   90.00
#
_symmetry.space_group_name_H-M   'P 1'
#
loop_
_entity.id
_entity.type
_entity.pdbx_description
1 polymer ?
#
loop_
_entity_poly.entity_id
_entity_poly.type
_entity_poly.pdbx_seq_one_letter_code
_entity_poly.pdbx_strand_id
1 'polypeptide(L)'
;MERVGETAPAGWQTGAMKKNWHFVIERCRPAAMVLAWVGASSALAQVPAAASSESSAAALLEKHAALAPQLAQNAYKRPLFLESSEGAKTVSGDAYAVLDAPFSSVSTTFKSPNRWCDVLILHINTKYCRASADTSPTKMAVRIGKKTPQPVKDAFSLEFTYRVDASSPDYLAVQLNADKGPLSTSNYRIALESVPLPAGKTFMHLRYSYSYGVAGRLAMQVYLNTLGRGKVGFTQISQGNKAAYVGGMRGTVERNTMRYYLAIEAYLAALAQAPEQQSTTRLQYWFDATEGYSRQLYEVDRKAYLSMKKDEYQRQQTLSAPN
;
A
#
# COMPACT_ATOMS: atom_id res chain seq x y z
N MET A 1 63.09 -2.34 9.43
CA MET A 1 63.42 -3.18 8.26
C MET A 1 62.10 -3.76 7.79
N GLU A 2 61.53 -3.48 6.63
CA GLU A 2 61.99 -2.72 5.42
C GLU A 2 60.68 -2.27 4.72
N ARG A 3 60.73 -1.07 4.14
CA ARG A 3 59.67 -0.55 3.26
C ARG A 3 59.89 -1.07 1.83
N VAL A 4 58.85 -1.45 1.16
CA VAL A 4 58.73 -1.41 -0.32
C VAL A 4 57.25 -1.06 -0.57
N GLY A 5 56.84 -0.06 -1.14
CA GLY A 5 57.00 0.93 -2.14
C GLY A 5 56.81 0.43 -3.55
N GLU A 6 55.57 0.61 -4.15
CA GLU A 6 55.37 0.63 -5.62
C GLU A 6 53.95 1.13 -5.91
N THR A 7 53.86 2.32 -6.37
CA THR A 7 53.73 2.94 -7.70
C THR A 7 52.45 2.61 -8.47
N ALA A 8 51.62 3.65 -8.63
CA ALA A 8 50.51 3.72 -9.56
C ALA A 8 50.98 3.94 -11.01
N PRO A 9 50.23 3.52 -12.00
CA PRO A 9 50.36 4.07 -13.35
C PRO A 9 49.28 5.11 -13.67
N ALA A 10 49.75 6.13 -14.32
CA ALA A 10 49.02 7.28 -14.80
C ALA A 10 48.23 7.04 -16.09
N GLY A 11 47.19 7.82 -16.23
CA GLY A 11 46.87 8.48 -17.48
C GLY A 11 45.92 7.82 -18.45
N TRP A 12 44.69 8.33 -18.49
CA TRP A 12 43.96 8.44 -19.76
C TRP A 12 43.40 9.84 -19.89
N GLN A 13 43.86 10.48 -20.98
CA GLN A 13 43.54 11.85 -21.37
C GLN A 13 42.17 11.96 -22.00
N THR A 14 41.52 13.05 -21.69
CA THR A 14 40.29 13.55 -22.29
C THR A 14 40.49 13.93 -23.76
N GLY A 15 39.76 13.32 -24.67
CA GLY A 15 39.62 13.74 -26.07
C GLY A 15 38.22 14.32 -26.32
N ALA A 16 38.13 15.64 -26.34
CA ALA A 16 36.95 16.37 -26.76
C ALA A 16 36.84 16.33 -28.29
N MET A 17 35.74 15.80 -28.82
CA MET A 17 35.41 15.91 -30.23
C MET A 17 34.14 16.75 -30.41
N LYS A 18 34.35 18.03 -30.73
CA LYS A 18 33.29 18.94 -31.22
C LYS A 18 32.98 18.56 -32.68
N LYS A 19 31.74 18.22 -32.99
CA LYS A 19 31.21 18.18 -34.35
C LYS A 19 30.22 19.34 -34.53
N ASN A 20 30.65 20.32 -35.30
CA ASN A 20 29.83 21.37 -35.88
C ASN A 20 28.96 20.76 -36.99
N TRP A 21 27.67 21.02 -36.93
CA TRP A 21 26.77 20.84 -38.06
C TRP A 21 26.10 22.16 -38.36
N HIS A 22 26.59 22.81 -39.43
CA HIS A 22 25.90 23.89 -40.11
C HIS A 22 24.83 23.26 -41.04
N PHE A 23 23.60 23.61 -40.89
CA PHE A 23 22.57 23.33 -41.88
C PHE A 23 22.14 24.63 -42.54
N VAL A 24 22.24 24.59 -43.87
CA VAL A 24 21.88 25.63 -44.82
C VAL A 24 20.34 25.77 -44.85
N ILE A 25 19.86 27.01 -44.69
CA ILE A 25 18.44 27.34 -44.82
C ILE A 25 18.19 27.79 -46.27
N GLU A 26 17.55 26.96 -47.04
CA GLU A 26 16.98 27.38 -48.32
C GLU A 26 15.56 27.97 -48.12
N ARG A 27 15.39 29.15 -48.66
CA ARG A 27 14.14 29.92 -48.66
C ARG A 27 13.19 29.37 -49.71
N CYS A 28 12.07 28.77 -49.34
CA CYS A 28 10.87 28.64 -50.18
C CYS A 28 9.74 29.47 -49.58
N ARG A 29 9.24 30.44 -50.37
CA ARG A 29 8.03 31.21 -50.02
C ARG A 29 6.81 30.37 -50.29
N PRO A 30 5.80 30.31 -49.41
CA PRO A 30 4.54 29.63 -49.67
C PRO A 30 3.50 30.58 -50.25
N ALA A 31 2.76 30.06 -51.24
CA ALA A 31 1.50 30.62 -51.71
C ALA A 31 0.42 30.49 -50.62
N ALA A 32 -0.33 31.56 -50.41
CA ALA A 32 -1.41 31.60 -49.43
C ALA A 32 -2.61 30.79 -49.95
N MET A 33 -2.89 29.68 -49.30
CA MET A 33 -4.17 28.97 -49.37
C MET A 33 -4.95 29.25 -48.09
N VAL A 34 -6.03 30.03 -48.25
CA VAL A 34 -7.03 30.27 -47.19
C VAL A 34 -7.88 28.99 -47.07
N LEU A 35 -7.59 28.16 -46.08
CA LEU A 35 -8.45 27.07 -45.68
C LEU A 35 -9.32 27.55 -44.51
N ALA A 36 -10.62 27.67 -44.81
CA ALA A 36 -11.64 27.91 -43.79
C ALA A 36 -11.69 26.72 -42.82
N TRP A 37 -11.22 26.93 -41.59
CA TRP A 37 -11.40 25.98 -40.48
C TRP A 37 -12.84 26.04 -39.99
N VAL A 38 -13.64 25.06 -40.36
CA VAL A 38 -14.90 24.75 -39.67
C VAL A 38 -14.49 24.08 -38.35
N GLY A 39 -14.51 24.84 -37.27
CA GLY A 39 -14.25 24.35 -35.92
C GLY A 39 -15.36 23.39 -35.48
N ALA A 40 -15.16 22.10 -35.66
CA ALA A 40 -15.94 21.10 -34.97
C ALA A 40 -15.49 21.11 -33.50
N SER A 41 -16.20 21.85 -32.66
CA SER A 41 -16.05 21.75 -31.20
C SER A 41 -16.51 20.38 -30.77
N SER A 42 -15.55 19.43 -30.60
CA SER A 42 -15.79 18.16 -29.92
C SER A 42 -16.08 18.49 -28.46
N ALA A 43 -17.33 18.61 -28.09
CA ALA A 43 -17.74 18.60 -26.70
C ALA A 43 -17.38 17.22 -26.14
N LEU A 44 -16.25 17.15 -25.46
CA LEU A 44 -15.93 16.01 -24.59
C LEU A 44 -17.01 16.00 -23.51
N ALA A 45 -18.02 15.15 -23.70
CA ALA A 45 -19.00 14.89 -22.65
C ALA A 45 -18.24 14.37 -21.43
N GLN A 46 -18.07 15.22 -20.43
CA GLN A 46 -17.63 14.79 -19.11
C GLN A 46 -18.70 13.84 -18.58
N VAL A 47 -18.39 12.56 -18.51
CA VAL A 47 -19.23 11.58 -17.79
C VAL A 47 -19.33 12.08 -16.35
N PRO A 48 -20.53 12.33 -15.83
CA PRO A 48 -20.67 12.83 -14.46
C PRO A 48 -20.08 11.82 -13.48
N ALA A 49 -19.36 12.32 -12.47
CA ALA A 49 -18.65 11.49 -11.46
C ALA A 49 -19.61 10.49 -10.77
N ALA A 50 -20.90 10.79 -10.68
CA ALA A 50 -21.93 9.89 -10.16
C ALA A 50 -22.11 8.63 -11.01
N ALA A 51 -22.14 8.74 -12.34
CA ALA A 51 -22.30 7.58 -13.22
C ALA A 51 -21.08 6.62 -13.15
N SER A 52 -19.86 7.15 -12.92
CA SER A 52 -18.67 6.34 -12.76
C SER A 52 -18.65 5.60 -11.41
N SER A 53 -19.18 6.19 -10.34
CA SER A 53 -19.26 5.56 -9.02
C SER A 53 -20.32 4.46 -8.96
N GLU A 54 -21.48 4.63 -9.60
CA GLU A 54 -22.51 3.60 -9.74
C GLU A 54 -22.00 2.38 -10.51
N SER A 55 -21.27 2.57 -11.60
CA SER A 55 -20.63 1.49 -12.34
C SER A 55 -19.61 0.74 -11.48
N SER A 56 -18.83 1.45 -10.65
CA SER A 56 -17.84 0.85 -9.75
C SER A 56 -18.49 0.10 -8.59
N ALA A 57 -19.58 0.62 -8.02
CA ALA A 57 -20.38 -0.06 -7.00
C ALA A 57 -20.96 -1.37 -7.53
N ALA A 58 -21.57 -1.34 -8.73
CA ALA A 58 -22.14 -2.53 -9.38
C ALA A 58 -21.06 -3.60 -9.64
N ALA A 59 -19.89 -3.20 -10.15
CA ALA A 59 -18.77 -4.10 -10.41
C ALA A 59 -18.24 -4.75 -9.11
N LEU A 60 -18.20 -4.00 -8.02
CA LEU A 60 -17.78 -4.53 -6.72
C LEU A 60 -18.82 -5.52 -6.14
N LEU A 61 -20.12 -5.25 -6.31
CA LEU A 61 -21.19 -6.19 -5.93
C LEU A 61 -21.18 -7.47 -6.79
N GLU A 62 -20.89 -7.34 -8.08
CA GLU A 62 -20.70 -8.50 -8.97
C GLU A 62 -19.51 -9.36 -8.51
N LYS A 63 -18.39 -8.72 -8.15
CA LYS A 63 -17.23 -9.41 -7.57
C LYS A 63 -17.59 -10.12 -6.26
N HIS A 64 -18.40 -9.51 -5.40
CA HIS A 64 -18.91 -10.16 -4.19
C HIS A 64 -19.71 -11.42 -4.52
N ALA A 65 -20.64 -11.35 -5.48
CA ALA A 65 -21.44 -12.51 -5.90
C ALA A 65 -20.55 -13.62 -6.48
N ALA A 66 -19.57 -13.26 -7.32
CA ALA A 66 -18.63 -14.23 -7.90
C ALA A 66 -17.75 -14.91 -6.85
N LEU A 67 -17.41 -14.22 -5.77
CA LEU A 67 -16.57 -14.75 -4.68
C LEU A 67 -17.38 -15.45 -3.57
N ALA A 68 -18.71 -15.52 -3.64
CA ALA A 68 -19.56 -16.06 -2.58
C ALA A 68 -19.11 -17.45 -2.06
N PRO A 69 -18.73 -18.43 -2.92
CA PRO A 69 -18.24 -19.73 -2.44
C PRO A 69 -16.94 -19.61 -1.64
N GLN A 70 -15.98 -18.81 -2.11
CA GLN A 70 -14.68 -18.62 -1.45
C GLN A 70 -14.82 -17.84 -0.14
N LEU A 71 -15.74 -16.89 -0.07
CA LEU A 71 -16.02 -16.13 1.15
C LEU A 71 -16.71 -17.01 2.20
N ALA A 72 -17.56 -17.96 1.79
CA ALA A 72 -18.24 -18.87 2.69
C ALA A 72 -17.35 -20.03 3.18
N GLN A 73 -16.47 -20.56 2.30
CA GLN A 73 -15.62 -21.71 2.61
C GLN A 73 -14.18 -21.43 2.22
N ASN A 74 -13.33 -21.18 3.23
CA ASN A 74 -11.91 -20.88 3.02
C ASN A 74 -11.06 -21.26 4.23
N ALA A 75 -9.75 -21.22 4.06
CA ALA A 75 -8.77 -21.54 5.11
C ALA A 75 -8.61 -20.42 6.16
N TYR A 76 -9.17 -19.23 5.94
CA TYR A 76 -9.02 -18.09 6.83
C TYR A 76 -9.97 -18.12 8.02
N LYS A 77 -11.02 -18.99 7.99
CA LYS A 77 -12.10 -19.01 8.99
C LYS A 77 -12.79 -17.65 9.14
N ARG A 78 -12.85 -16.88 8.08
CA ARG A 78 -13.40 -15.53 7.94
C ARG A 78 -13.98 -15.38 6.55
N PRO A 79 -15.00 -14.53 6.33
CA PRO A 79 -15.48 -14.22 4.99
C PRO A 79 -14.46 -13.36 4.22
N LEU A 80 -13.34 -13.98 3.86
CA LEU A 80 -12.17 -13.38 3.24
C LEU A 80 -11.67 -14.20 2.07
N PHE A 81 -11.36 -13.54 0.97
CA PHE A 81 -10.60 -14.08 -0.15
C PHE A 81 -9.37 -13.22 -0.39
N LEU A 82 -8.20 -13.84 -0.50
CA LEU A 82 -6.91 -13.18 -0.72
C LEU A 82 -6.31 -13.70 -2.03
N GLU A 83 -5.90 -12.77 -2.88
CA GLU A 83 -5.15 -13.08 -4.09
C GLU A 83 -3.90 -12.19 -4.22
N SER A 84 -2.93 -12.62 -5.03
CA SER A 84 -1.70 -11.84 -5.24
C SER A 84 -1.15 -12.07 -6.64
N SER A 85 -0.48 -11.06 -7.16
CA SER A 85 0.22 -11.13 -8.44
C SER A 85 1.62 -10.54 -8.36
N GLU A 86 2.51 -11.05 -9.20
CA GLU A 86 3.88 -10.54 -9.34
C GLU A 86 4.17 -10.37 -10.83
N GLY A 87 4.45 -9.13 -11.23
CA GLY A 87 4.93 -8.76 -12.55
C GLY A 87 6.44 -8.57 -12.58
N ALA A 88 6.97 -8.07 -13.69
CA ALA A 88 8.41 -7.86 -13.86
C ALA A 88 9.03 -6.89 -12.83
N LYS A 89 8.28 -5.85 -12.44
CA LYS A 89 8.72 -4.79 -11.52
C LYS A 89 7.67 -4.40 -10.48
N THR A 90 6.58 -5.14 -10.38
CA THR A 90 5.45 -4.82 -9.51
C THR A 90 4.97 -6.05 -8.77
N VAL A 91 4.46 -5.85 -7.58
CA VAL A 91 3.76 -6.88 -6.81
C VAL A 91 2.50 -6.28 -6.22
N SER A 92 1.41 -7.04 -6.22
CA SER A 92 0.15 -6.65 -5.59
C SER A 92 -0.47 -7.80 -4.81
N GLY A 93 -1.18 -7.44 -3.75
CA GLY A 93 -2.06 -8.32 -3.01
C GLY A 93 -3.42 -7.66 -2.83
N ASP A 94 -4.46 -8.44 -2.99
CA ASP A 94 -5.84 -8.01 -2.94
C ASP A 94 -6.58 -8.84 -1.89
N ALA A 95 -7.28 -8.18 -0.98
CA ALA A 95 -8.15 -8.81 0.01
C ALA A 95 -9.60 -8.37 -0.23
N TYR A 96 -10.47 -9.34 -0.47
CA TYR A 96 -11.91 -9.15 -0.58
C TYR A 96 -12.55 -9.73 0.67
N ALA A 97 -13.31 -8.93 1.41
CA ALA A 97 -13.85 -9.37 2.68
C ALA A 97 -15.25 -8.81 2.95
N VAL A 98 -16.05 -9.57 3.70
CA VAL A 98 -17.28 -9.08 4.31
C VAL A 98 -16.97 -8.66 5.73
N LEU A 99 -17.11 -7.37 6.00
CA LEU A 99 -16.92 -6.77 7.32
C LEU A 99 -18.23 -6.81 8.11
N ASP A 100 -18.13 -7.14 9.38
CA ASP A 100 -19.26 -7.08 10.32
C ASP A 100 -19.37 -5.65 10.89
N ALA A 101 -19.61 -4.70 9.99
CA ALA A 101 -19.77 -3.30 10.29
C ALA A 101 -20.66 -2.63 9.24
N PRO A 102 -21.56 -1.70 9.63
CA PRO A 102 -22.38 -0.95 8.70
C PRO A 102 -21.51 -0.09 7.75
N PHE A 103 -21.93 0.01 6.49
CA PHE A 103 -21.25 0.81 5.48
C PHE A 103 -21.05 2.27 5.91
N SER A 104 -22.02 2.84 6.61
CA SER A 104 -21.90 4.20 7.15
C SER A 104 -20.70 4.36 8.10
N SER A 105 -20.45 3.37 8.97
CA SER A 105 -19.30 3.36 9.87
C SER A 105 -17.98 3.21 9.10
N VAL A 106 -17.93 2.30 8.10
CA VAL A 106 -16.77 2.11 7.21
C VAL A 106 -16.48 3.38 6.43
N SER A 107 -17.50 3.96 5.79
CA SER A 107 -17.36 5.17 4.98
C SER A 107 -16.92 6.37 5.83
N THR A 108 -17.53 6.60 6.98
CA THR A 108 -17.15 7.70 7.90
C THR A 108 -15.71 7.53 8.40
N THR A 109 -15.31 6.31 8.72
CA THR A 109 -13.96 6.02 9.19
C THR A 109 -12.92 6.32 8.10
N PHE A 110 -13.08 5.73 6.92
CA PHE A 110 -12.01 5.75 5.92
C PHE A 110 -12.00 6.99 5.02
N LYS A 111 -12.98 7.88 5.14
CA LYS A 111 -12.90 9.25 4.62
C LYS A 111 -11.99 10.18 5.42
N SER A 112 -11.47 9.73 6.55
CA SER A 112 -10.58 10.53 7.40
C SER A 112 -9.13 10.05 7.32
N PRO A 113 -8.19 10.88 6.87
CA PRO A 113 -6.77 10.51 6.81
C PRO A 113 -6.18 10.26 8.21
N ASN A 114 -6.69 10.91 9.26
CA ASN A 114 -6.27 10.66 10.64
C ASN A 114 -6.67 9.24 11.10
N ARG A 115 -7.85 8.75 10.69
CA ARG A 115 -8.28 7.38 10.99
C ARG A 115 -7.42 6.35 10.25
N TRP A 116 -6.95 6.67 9.06
CA TRP A 116 -5.95 5.85 8.38
C TRP A 116 -4.65 5.76 9.17
N CYS A 117 -4.19 6.83 9.79
CA CYS A 117 -3.02 6.75 10.69
C CYS A 117 -3.25 5.83 11.89
N ASP A 118 -4.46 5.84 12.46
CA ASP A 118 -4.84 4.92 13.55
C ASP A 118 -4.89 3.46 13.10
N VAL A 119 -5.17 3.20 11.82
CA VAL A 119 -5.11 1.85 11.21
C VAL A 119 -3.66 1.47 10.89
N LEU A 120 -2.93 2.36 10.21
CA LEU A 120 -1.57 2.07 9.76
C LEU A 120 -0.61 1.83 10.93
N ILE A 121 -0.80 2.50 12.07
CA ILE A 121 0.07 2.32 13.24
C ILE A 121 -0.03 0.91 13.83
N LEU A 122 -1.11 0.16 13.61
CA LEU A 122 -1.25 -1.22 14.07
C LEU A 122 -0.26 -2.16 13.37
N HIS A 123 0.11 -1.85 12.12
CA HIS A 123 1.08 -2.66 11.38
C HIS A 123 2.45 -2.64 12.08
N ILE A 124 3.02 -3.82 12.28
CA ILE A 124 4.24 -4.00 13.10
C ILE A 124 5.44 -3.15 12.65
N ASN A 125 5.53 -2.84 11.35
CA ASN A 125 6.61 -2.02 10.79
C ASN A 125 6.34 -0.51 10.84
N THR A 126 5.12 -0.07 11.09
CA THR A 126 4.81 1.36 11.15
C THR A 126 5.22 1.93 12.51
N LYS A 127 6.12 2.90 12.52
CA LYS A 127 6.69 3.53 13.72
C LYS A 127 6.05 4.87 14.07
N TYR A 128 5.41 5.49 13.08
CA TYR A 128 4.74 6.78 13.20
C TYR A 128 3.86 7.00 11.98
N CYS A 129 2.73 7.70 12.15
CA CYS A 129 1.90 8.20 11.08
C CYS A 129 1.24 9.52 11.51
N ARG A 130 1.23 10.50 10.62
CA ARG A 130 0.50 11.76 10.83
C ARG A 130 -0.02 12.29 9.50
N ALA A 131 -1.28 12.66 9.48
CA ALA A 131 -1.87 13.38 8.37
C ALA A 131 -1.67 14.89 8.54
N SER A 132 -1.38 15.60 7.45
CA SER A 132 -1.35 17.07 7.41
C SER A 132 -2.72 17.59 6.99
N ALA A 133 -3.37 18.35 7.85
CA ALA A 133 -4.68 18.94 7.56
C ALA A 133 -4.59 20.10 6.56
N ASP A 134 -3.41 20.73 6.42
CA ASP A 134 -3.23 22.02 5.76
C ASP A 134 -2.73 21.91 4.31
N THR A 135 -2.68 20.68 3.76
CA THR A 135 -2.20 20.45 2.39
C THR A 135 -3.30 19.94 1.47
N SER A 136 -3.34 20.44 0.24
CA SER A 136 -4.20 19.91 -0.83
C SER A 136 -3.31 19.45 -2.00
N PRO A 137 -3.24 18.16 -2.31
CA PRO A 137 -3.91 17.03 -1.65
C PRO A 137 -3.35 16.76 -0.23
N THR A 138 -4.16 16.14 0.62
CA THR A 138 -3.74 15.78 1.98
C THR A 138 -2.54 14.84 1.97
N LYS A 139 -1.52 15.19 2.72
CA LYS A 139 -0.30 14.39 2.89
C LYS A 139 -0.34 13.60 4.19
N MET A 140 0.23 12.40 4.17
CA MET A 140 0.39 11.57 5.34
C MET A 140 1.85 11.16 5.48
N ALA A 141 2.52 11.68 6.52
CA ALA A 141 3.89 11.30 6.85
C ALA A 141 3.88 9.97 7.60
N VAL A 142 4.46 8.92 7.01
CA VAL A 142 4.55 7.58 7.60
C VAL A 142 6.01 7.20 7.79
N ARG A 143 6.34 6.60 8.92
CA ARG A 143 7.68 6.06 9.19
C ARG A 143 7.62 4.55 9.29
N ILE A 144 8.38 3.86 8.45
CA ILE A 144 8.44 2.41 8.36
C ILE A 144 9.79 1.91 8.86
N GLY A 145 9.78 1.00 9.82
CA GLY A 145 11.01 0.55 10.47
C GLY A 145 11.06 -0.96 10.74
N LYS A 146 11.92 -1.31 11.69
CA LYS A 146 12.12 -2.68 12.15
C LYS A 146 10.84 -3.19 12.85
N LYS A 147 10.74 -4.50 13.01
CA LYS A 147 9.65 -5.16 13.76
C LYS A 147 9.88 -5.12 15.29
N THR A 148 10.94 -4.48 15.72
CA THR A 148 11.34 -4.26 17.12
C THR A 148 11.33 -2.76 17.43
N PRO A 149 11.39 -2.34 18.71
CA PRO A 149 11.48 -0.93 19.08
C PRO A 149 12.60 -0.21 18.34
N GLN A 150 12.31 1.00 17.87
CA GLN A 150 13.24 1.81 17.08
C GLN A 150 12.92 3.30 17.26
N PRO A 151 13.94 4.19 17.35
CA PRO A 151 13.74 5.63 17.25
C PRO A 151 13.10 6.01 15.91
N VAL A 152 12.16 6.96 15.92
CA VAL A 152 11.43 7.39 14.70
C VAL A 152 12.38 7.96 13.64
N LYS A 153 13.43 8.68 14.07
CA LYS A 153 14.45 9.26 13.18
C LYS A 153 15.23 8.21 12.36
N ASP A 154 15.33 6.98 12.87
CA ASP A 154 16.05 5.88 12.20
C ASP A 154 15.14 5.04 11.29
N ALA A 155 13.85 5.37 11.21
CA ALA A 155 12.89 4.72 10.35
C ALA A 155 12.83 5.39 8.98
N PHE A 156 12.54 4.61 7.93
CA PHE A 156 12.36 5.13 6.57
C PHE A 156 11.13 6.02 6.48
N SER A 157 11.28 7.16 5.79
CA SER A 157 10.19 8.08 5.53
C SER A 157 9.43 7.66 4.28
N LEU A 158 8.10 7.54 4.39
CA LEU A 158 7.16 7.51 3.28
C LEU A 158 6.20 8.69 3.42
N GLU A 159 5.97 9.39 2.31
CA GLU A 159 4.91 10.39 2.22
C GLU A 159 3.81 9.87 1.32
N PHE A 160 2.66 9.57 1.90
CA PHE A 160 1.47 9.23 1.13
C PHE A 160 0.67 10.49 0.79
N THR A 161 0.17 10.55 -0.43
CA THR A 161 -0.92 11.41 -0.82
C THR A 161 -2.22 10.65 -0.59
N TYR A 162 -3.09 11.18 0.26
CA TYR A 162 -4.40 10.63 0.55
C TYR A 162 -5.46 11.28 -0.33
N ARG A 163 -6.37 10.48 -0.88
CA ARG A 163 -7.47 10.95 -1.73
C ARG A 163 -8.72 10.09 -1.54
N VAL A 164 -9.87 10.73 -1.47
CA VAL A 164 -11.18 10.09 -1.63
C VAL A 164 -11.56 10.23 -3.10
N ASP A 165 -11.58 9.12 -3.83
CA ASP A 165 -11.88 9.10 -5.27
C ASP A 165 -13.38 9.11 -5.52
N ALA A 166 -14.14 8.44 -4.66
CA ALA A 166 -15.60 8.43 -4.69
C ALA A 166 -16.17 8.28 -3.28
N SER A 167 -17.30 8.93 -3.04
CA SER A 167 -18.07 8.79 -1.80
C SER A 167 -19.54 9.08 -2.09
N SER A 168 -20.37 8.04 -2.08
CA SER A 168 -21.82 8.08 -2.21
C SER A 168 -22.47 7.29 -1.06
N PRO A 169 -23.80 7.27 -0.92
CA PRO A 169 -24.47 6.47 0.10
C PRO A 169 -24.23 4.96 -0.03
N ASP A 170 -23.81 4.47 -1.19
CA ASP A 170 -23.67 3.07 -1.57
C ASP A 170 -22.25 2.67 -2.06
N TYR A 171 -21.31 3.63 -2.13
CA TYR A 171 -19.95 3.35 -2.58
C TYR A 171 -18.92 4.29 -1.97
N LEU A 172 -17.81 3.72 -1.57
CA LEU A 172 -16.62 4.45 -1.13
C LEU A 172 -15.39 3.95 -1.89
N ALA A 173 -14.57 4.88 -2.39
CA ALA A 173 -13.24 4.59 -2.90
C ALA A 173 -12.22 5.58 -2.33
N VAL A 174 -11.15 5.04 -1.73
CA VAL A 174 -10.06 5.81 -1.11
C VAL A 174 -8.73 5.28 -1.57
N GLN A 175 -7.77 6.17 -1.83
CA GLN A 175 -6.41 5.83 -2.20
C GLN A 175 -5.37 6.56 -1.34
N LEU A 176 -4.32 5.82 -1.00
CA LEU A 176 -3.07 6.32 -0.45
C LEU A 176 -1.96 5.96 -1.42
N ASN A 177 -1.26 6.96 -1.97
CA ASN A 177 -0.21 6.78 -2.96
C ASN A 177 1.10 7.39 -2.48
N ALA A 178 2.21 6.64 -2.52
CA ALA A 178 3.55 7.16 -2.27
C ALA A 178 4.49 6.78 -3.41
N ASP A 179 5.08 7.78 -4.04
CA ASP A 179 5.93 7.57 -5.23
C ASP A 179 7.27 6.94 -4.88
N LYS A 180 7.81 7.24 -3.70
CA LYS A 180 9.11 6.75 -3.23
C LYS A 180 8.94 5.94 -1.95
N GLY A 181 9.76 4.89 -1.82
CA GLY A 181 9.79 4.04 -0.64
C GLY A 181 11.20 3.58 -0.28
N PRO A 182 11.35 2.80 0.81
CA PRO A 182 12.64 2.31 1.25
C PRO A 182 13.25 1.31 0.25
N LEU A 183 14.59 1.19 0.27
CA LEU A 183 15.33 0.16 -0.44
C LEU A 183 15.04 0.09 -1.95
N SER A 184 14.93 1.25 -2.62
CA SER A 184 14.63 1.37 -4.06
C SER A 184 13.27 0.78 -4.48
N THR A 185 12.33 0.75 -3.56
CA THR A 185 10.92 0.51 -3.87
C THR A 185 10.20 1.83 -4.16
N SER A 186 9.10 1.76 -4.90
CA SER A 186 8.36 2.93 -5.36
C SER A 186 6.89 2.60 -5.63
N ASN A 187 6.11 3.61 -5.99
CA ASN A 187 4.71 3.46 -6.39
C ASN A 187 3.88 2.64 -5.41
N TYR A 188 4.02 2.91 -4.12
CA TYR A 188 3.18 2.30 -3.11
C TYR A 188 1.74 2.76 -3.28
N ARG A 189 0.83 1.81 -3.25
CA ARG A 189 -0.61 2.06 -3.30
C ARG A 189 -1.32 1.22 -2.26
N ILE A 190 -2.15 1.88 -1.46
CA ILE A 190 -3.17 1.25 -0.65
C ILE A 190 -4.49 1.80 -1.16
N ALA A 191 -5.33 0.95 -1.72
CA ALA A 191 -6.66 1.34 -2.21
C ALA A 191 -7.71 0.54 -1.45
N LEU A 192 -8.78 1.21 -1.06
CA LEU A 192 -9.93 0.61 -0.40
C LEU A 192 -11.18 1.03 -1.13
N GLU A 193 -11.95 0.03 -1.55
CA GLU A 193 -13.30 0.20 -2.09
C GLU A 193 -14.28 -0.54 -1.21
N SER A 194 -15.49 -0.03 -1.05
CA SER A 194 -16.50 -0.71 -0.28
C SER A 194 -17.93 -0.37 -0.71
N VAL A 195 -18.83 -1.33 -0.51
CA VAL A 195 -20.27 -1.24 -0.78
C VAL A 195 -21.07 -1.82 0.39
N PRO A 196 -22.28 -1.30 0.66
CA PRO A 196 -23.17 -1.87 1.66
C PRO A 196 -23.66 -3.26 1.24
N LEU A 197 -23.81 -4.12 2.23
CA LEU A 197 -24.52 -5.40 2.10
C LEU A 197 -25.72 -5.44 3.06
N PRO A 198 -26.68 -6.37 2.83
CA PRO A 198 -27.76 -6.62 3.77
C PRO A 198 -27.26 -6.94 5.18
N ALA A 199 -28.16 -6.84 6.16
CA ALA A 199 -27.92 -7.13 7.59
C ALA A 199 -26.79 -6.29 8.23
N GLY A 200 -26.61 -5.04 7.79
CA GLY A 200 -25.64 -4.11 8.38
C GLY A 200 -24.18 -4.51 8.13
N LYS A 201 -23.90 -5.22 7.07
CA LYS A 201 -22.55 -5.62 6.67
C LYS A 201 -22.02 -4.77 5.54
N THR A 202 -20.71 -4.85 5.29
CA THR A 202 -20.03 -4.13 4.21
C THR A 202 -19.13 -5.09 3.45
N PHE A 203 -19.22 -5.13 2.13
CA PHE A 203 -18.19 -5.77 1.31
C PHE A 203 -17.09 -4.79 1.00
N MET A 204 -15.85 -5.24 1.16
CA MET A 204 -14.64 -4.43 0.99
C MET A 204 -13.67 -5.12 0.04
N HIS A 205 -13.04 -4.32 -0.83
CA HIS A 205 -11.83 -4.67 -1.55
C HIS A 205 -10.69 -3.79 -1.05
N LEU A 206 -9.64 -4.42 -0.54
CA LEU A 206 -8.40 -3.77 -0.14
C LEU A 206 -7.28 -4.23 -1.05
N ARG A 207 -6.64 -3.30 -1.77
CA ARG A 207 -5.46 -3.56 -2.58
C ARG A 207 -4.23 -2.92 -1.96
N TYR A 208 -3.15 -3.69 -1.85
CA TYR A 208 -1.82 -3.20 -1.50
C TYR A 208 -0.83 -3.59 -2.59
N SER A 209 -0.13 -2.61 -3.14
CA SER A 209 0.86 -2.85 -4.20
C SER A 209 2.05 -1.89 -4.10
N TYR A 210 3.17 -2.30 -4.68
CA TYR A 210 4.34 -1.45 -4.87
C TYR A 210 5.19 -1.94 -6.04
N SER A 211 6.07 -1.04 -6.52
CA SER A 211 7.06 -1.33 -7.54
C SER A 211 8.45 -1.48 -6.92
N TYR A 212 9.31 -2.24 -7.58
CA TYR A 212 10.70 -2.41 -7.19
C TYR A 212 11.63 -2.44 -8.40
N GLY A 213 12.79 -1.77 -8.27
CA GLY A 213 13.87 -1.82 -9.25
C GLY A 213 14.79 -3.02 -9.04
N VAL A 214 15.89 -3.08 -9.81
CA VAL A 214 16.90 -4.16 -9.70
C VAL A 214 17.51 -4.22 -8.30
N ALA A 215 17.88 -3.06 -7.72
CA ALA A 215 18.43 -2.98 -6.38
C ALA A 215 17.42 -3.43 -5.31
N GLY A 216 16.13 -3.04 -5.44
CA GLY A 216 15.07 -3.48 -4.55
C GLY A 216 14.82 -4.99 -4.62
N ARG A 217 14.90 -5.57 -5.82
CA ARG A 217 14.81 -7.03 -6.03
C ARG A 217 15.96 -7.75 -5.30
N LEU A 218 17.20 -7.28 -5.50
CA LEU A 218 18.38 -7.87 -4.85
C LEU A 218 18.29 -7.76 -3.33
N ALA A 219 17.96 -6.59 -2.79
CA ALA A 219 17.79 -6.39 -1.35
C ALA A 219 16.70 -7.32 -0.77
N MET A 220 15.59 -7.50 -1.49
CA MET A 220 14.53 -8.42 -1.08
C MET A 220 14.98 -9.88 -1.16
N GLN A 221 15.74 -10.28 -2.18
CA GLN A 221 16.31 -11.64 -2.26
C GLN A 221 17.25 -11.93 -1.09
N VAL A 222 18.13 -10.99 -0.72
CA VAL A 222 18.99 -11.12 0.45
C VAL A 222 18.15 -11.26 1.73
N TYR A 223 17.12 -10.41 1.90
CA TYR A 223 16.21 -10.51 3.05
C TYR A 223 15.51 -11.88 3.10
N LEU A 224 14.95 -12.35 1.98
CA LEU A 224 14.23 -13.63 1.90
C LEU A 224 15.13 -14.83 2.17
N ASN A 225 16.39 -14.76 1.76
CA ASN A 225 17.38 -15.83 1.98
C ASN A 225 17.97 -15.84 3.41
N THR A 226 17.75 -14.77 4.17
CA THR A 226 18.27 -14.59 5.53
C THR A 226 17.14 -14.51 6.57
N LEU A 227 16.73 -13.29 6.92
CA LEU A 227 15.72 -13.01 7.96
C LEU A 227 14.30 -13.45 7.57
N GLY A 228 14.02 -13.49 6.29
CA GLY A 228 12.73 -13.93 5.73
C GLY A 228 12.67 -15.43 5.39
N ARG A 229 13.75 -16.17 5.66
CA ARG A 229 13.83 -17.60 5.33
C ARG A 229 12.71 -18.39 6.01
N GLY A 230 11.96 -19.16 5.20
CA GLY A 230 10.81 -19.91 5.70
C GLY A 230 9.53 -19.11 5.90
N LYS A 231 9.53 -17.78 5.70
CA LYS A 231 8.31 -16.99 5.71
C LYS A 231 7.52 -17.23 4.43
N VAL A 232 6.26 -17.59 4.58
CA VAL A 232 5.35 -17.92 3.48
C VAL A 232 4.17 -16.97 3.42
N GLY A 233 3.47 -16.94 2.29
CA GLY A 233 2.18 -16.28 2.13
C GLY A 233 1.02 -17.21 2.51
N PHE A 234 -0.13 -16.89 1.97
CA PHE A 234 -1.39 -17.60 2.28
C PHE A 234 -1.86 -18.49 1.13
N THR A 235 -1.58 -18.09 -0.12
CA THR A 235 -1.98 -18.86 -1.29
C THR A 235 -1.23 -20.19 -1.34
N GLN A 236 -1.99 -21.27 -1.44
CA GLN A 236 -1.42 -22.59 -1.69
C GLN A 236 -1.12 -22.77 -3.18
N ILE A 237 0.05 -23.28 -3.47
CA ILE A 237 0.52 -23.61 -4.83
C ILE A 237 0.95 -25.06 -4.87
N SER A 238 0.80 -25.70 -6.04
CA SER A 238 1.36 -27.02 -6.28
C SER A 238 2.85 -26.87 -6.62
N GLN A 239 3.71 -27.49 -5.84
CA GLN A 239 5.15 -27.54 -6.08
C GLN A 239 5.57 -29.00 -6.27
N GLY A 240 5.52 -29.46 -7.51
CA GLY A 240 5.59 -30.88 -7.82
C GLY A 240 4.37 -31.62 -7.22
N ASN A 241 4.61 -32.71 -6.50
CA ASN A 241 3.55 -33.51 -5.84
C ASN A 241 3.20 -33.03 -4.42
N LYS A 242 3.67 -31.85 -3.99
CA LYS A 242 3.42 -31.31 -2.64
C LYS A 242 2.70 -29.97 -2.71
N ALA A 243 1.74 -29.79 -1.83
CA ALA A 243 1.14 -28.46 -1.58
C ALA A 243 2.14 -27.61 -0.78
N ALA A 244 2.42 -26.42 -1.26
CA ALA A 244 3.27 -25.44 -0.58
C ALA A 244 2.56 -24.08 -0.56
N TYR A 245 2.92 -23.22 0.39
CA TYR A 245 2.48 -21.83 0.38
C TYR A 245 3.39 -21.00 -0.51
N VAL A 246 2.81 -20.00 -1.19
CA VAL A 246 3.58 -19.06 -1.99
C VAL A 246 4.64 -18.35 -1.14
N GLY A 247 5.85 -18.26 -1.66
CA GLY A 247 6.98 -17.57 -1.05
C GLY A 247 7.34 -16.26 -1.76
N GLY A 248 8.57 -15.78 -1.54
CA GLY A 248 9.13 -14.66 -2.28
C GLY A 248 8.38 -13.35 -2.10
N MET A 249 8.34 -12.57 -3.17
CA MET A 249 7.66 -11.27 -3.21
C MET A 249 6.14 -11.42 -3.03
N ARG A 250 5.53 -12.41 -3.68
CA ARG A 250 4.11 -12.73 -3.52
C ARG A 250 3.76 -13.06 -2.06
N GLY A 251 4.54 -13.94 -1.43
CA GLY A 251 4.33 -14.26 -0.01
C GLY A 251 4.48 -13.03 0.89
N THR A 252 5.39 -12.11 0.56
CA THR A 252 5.58 -10.87 1.31
C THR A 252 4.39 -9.91 1.16
N VAL A 253 3.89 -9.71 -0.06
CA VAL A 253 2.75 -8.82 -0.29
C VAL A 253 1.48 -9.39 0.34
N GLU A 254 1.25 -10.70 0.26
CA GLU A 254 0.09 -11.34 0.92
C GLU A 254 0.10 -11.15 2.43
N ARG A 255 1.26 -11.30 3.08
CA ARG A 255 1.39 -11.04 4.53
C ARG A 255 1.07 -9.59 4.89
N ASN A 256 1.53 -8.63 4.09
CA ASN A 256 1.25 -7.22 4.35
C ASN A 256 -0.21 -6.86 4.07
N THR A 257 -0.80 -7.37 2.98
CA THR A 257 -2.22 -7.18 2.67
C THR A 257 -3.10 -7.73 3.81
N MET A 258 -2.79 -8.94 4.29
CA MET A 258 -3.49 -9.52 5.43
C MET A 258 -3.33 -8.66 6.70
N ARG A 259 -2.15 -8.14 7.01
CA ARG A 259 -1.94 -7.28 8.18
C ARG A 259 -2.74 -5.99 8.10
N TYR A 260 -2.85 -5.38 6.92
CA TYR A 260 -3.69 -4.18 6.72
C TYR A 260 -5.17 -4.52 6.83
N TYR A 261 -5.61 -5.64 6.25
CA TYR A 261 -6.99 -6.11 6.42
C TYR A 261 -7.33 -6.30 7.91
N LEU A 262 -6.49 -7.02 8.66
CA LEU A 262 -6.69 -7.23 10.10
C LEU A 262 -6.64 -5.92 10.91
N ALA A 263 -5.89 -4.92 10.45
CA ALA A 263 -5.85 -3.61 11.08
C ALA A 263 -7.17 -2.82 10.85
N ILE A 264 -7.76 -2.95 9.67
CA ILE A 264 -9.08 -2.39 9.37
C ILE A 264 -10.15 -3.04 10.26
N GLU A 265 -10.16 -4.37 10.38
CA GLU A 265 -11.10 -5.06 11.28
C GLU A 265 -10.90 -4.64 12.75
N ALA A 266 -9.65 -4.62 13.21
CA ALA A 266 -9.33 -4.21 14.58
C ALA A 266 -9.80 -2.78 14.90
N TYR A 267 -9.66 -1.88 13.93
CA TYR A 267 -10.14 -0.52 14.06
C TYR A 267 -11.66 -0.48 14.20
N LEU A 268 -12.38 -1.13 13.28
CA LEU A 268 -13.84 -1.12 13.24
C LEU A 268 -14.45 -1.82 14.48
N ALA A 269 -13.89 -2.96 14.89
CA ALA A 269 -14.34 -3.69 16.07
C ALA A 269 -14.20 -2.86 17.36
N ALA A 270 -13.20 -2.00 17.44
CA ALA A 270 -12.99 -1.14 18.61
C ALA A 270 -13.93 0.07 18.66
N LEU A 271 -14.65 0.40 17.60
CA LEU A 271 -15.59 1.54 17.60
C LEU A 271 -16.73 1.40 18.61
N ALA A 272 -17.09 0.17 18.99
CA ALA A 272 -18.11 -0.10 20.01
C ALA A 272 -17.62 0.16 21.44
N GLN A 273 -16.32 0.38 21.65
CA GLN A 273 -15.74 0.62 22.97
C GLN A 273 -15.74 2.12 23.33
N ALA A 274 -15.66 2.42 24.60
CA ALA A 274 -15.44 3.79 25.07
C ALA A 274 -14.14 4.38 24.46
N PRO A 275 -14.11 5.67 24.09
CA PRO A 275 -13.01 6.29 23.36
C PRO A 275 -11.61 6.03 23.96
N GLU A 276 -11.51 6.06 25.29
CA GLU A 276 -10.25 5.83 26.02
C GLU A 276 -9.75 4.38 25.95
N GLN A 277 -10.64 3.44 25.65
CA GLN A 277 -10.32 2.01 25.54
C GLN A 277 -10.00 1.60 24.10
N GLN A 278 -10.44 2.38 23.10
CA GLN A 278 -10.35 2.00 21.68
C GLN A 278 -8.94 1.69 21.24
N SER A 279 -7.95 2.49 21.62
CA SER A 279 -6.55 2.28 21.21
C SER A 279 -6.00 0.94 21.73
N THR A 280 -6.25 0.65 23.00
CA THR A 280 -5.83 -0.63 23.62
C THR A 280 -6.54 -1.81 22.97
N THR A 281 -7.85 -1.70 22.76
CA THR A 281 -8.65 -2.74 22.11
C THR A 281 -8.15 -3.02 20.68
N ARG A 282 -7.82 -2.00 19.89
CA ARG A 282 -7.26 -2.14 18.52
C ARG A 282 -5.95 -2.92 18.55
N LEU A 283 -5.04 -2.58 19.47
CA LEU A 283 -3.74 -3.27 19.59
C LEU A 283 -3.92 -4.74 19.97
N GLN A 284 -4.77 -5.03 20.94
CA GLN A 284 -5.06 -6.39 21.39
C GLN A 284 -5.72 -7.21 20.28
N TYR A 285 -6.78 -6.68 19.67
CA TYR A 285 -7.50 -7.35 18.59
C TYR A 285 -6.57 -7.67 17.42
N TRP A 286 -5.77 -6.69 16.98
CA TRP A 286 -4.86 -6.90 15.86
C TRP A 286 -3.84 -8.01 16.14
N PHE A 287 -3.26 -8.00 17.34
CA PHE A 287 -2.32 -9.05 17.75
C PHE A 287 -2.99 -10.42 17.76
N ASP A 288 -4.12 -10.55 18.45
CA ASP A 288 -4.85 -11.82 18.56
C ASP A 288 -5.30 -12.35 17.20
N ALA A 289 -5.74 -11.46 16.31
CA ALA A 289 -6.08 -11.83 14.93
C ALA A 289 -4.86 -12.30 14.12
N THR A 290 -3.67 -11.69 14.31
CA THR A 290 -2.44 -12.13 13.65
C THR A 290 -1.92 -13.45 14.19
N GLU A 291 -2.09 -13.75 15.48
CA GLU A 291 -1.74 -15.03 16.09
C GLU A 291 -2.55 -16.20 15.50
N GLY A 292 -3.80 -15.97 15.08
CA GLY A 292 -4.58 -16.94 14.34
C GLY A 292 -3.90 -17.43 13.03
N TYR A 293 -2.91 -16.69 12.56
CA TYR A 293 -2.11 -16.99 11.35
C TYR A 293 -0.60 -17.00 11.67
N SER A 294 -0.22 -17.56 12.81
CA SER A 294 1.16 -17.51 13.34
C SER A 294 2.21 -18.01 12.34
N ARG A 295 1.91 -19.05 11.54
CA ARG A 295 2.82 -19.54 10.50
C ARG A 295 3.24 -18.45 9.50
N GLN A 296 2.31 -17.58 9.12
CA GLN A 296 2.54 -16.51 8.14
C GLN A 296 2.95 -15.21 8.82
N LEU A 297 2.30 -14.86 9.93
CA LEU A 297 2.32 -13.49 10.48
C LEU A 297 3.11 -13.34 11.76
N TYR A 298 3.49 -14.42 12.48
CA TYR A 298 4.27 -14.31 13.72
C TYR A 298 5.59 -13.57 13.49
N GLU A 299 5.85 -12.57 14.30
CA GLU A 299 7.11 -11.79 14.26
C GLU A 299 7.70 -11.54 15.65
N VAL A 300 6.88 -11.28 16.65
CA VAL A 300 7.24 -11.01 18.05
C VAL A 300 6.14 -11.52 18.97
N ASP A 301 6.46 -11.72 20.24
CA ASP A 301 5.46 -12.11 21.24
C ASP A 301 4.49 -10.96 21.59
N ARG A 302 3.37 -11.32 22.24
CA ARG A 302 2.29 -10.40 22.61
C ARG A 302 2.78 -9.22 23.46
N LYS A 303 3.60 -9.50 24.48
CA LYS A 303 4.07 -8.46 25.41
C LYS A 303 4.97 -7.46 24.68
N ALA A 304 5.89 -7.95 23.85
CA ALA A 304 6.76 -7.10 23.05
C ALA A 304 5.99 -6.24 22.06
N TYR A 305 4.99 -6.82 21.34
CA TYR A 305 4.15 -6.07 20.42
C TYR A 305 3.37 -4.98 21.15
N LEU A 306 2.61 -5.34 22.19
CA LEU A 306 1.74 -4.38 22.87
C LEU A 306 2.54 -3.24 23.52
N SER A 307 3.67 -3.53 24.16
CA SER A 307 4.54 -2.49 24.72
C SER A 307 5.05 -1.53 23.63
N MET A 308 5.66 -2.08 22.57
CA MET A 308 6.19 -1.30 21.46
C MET A 308 5.12 -0.41 20.82
N LYS A 309 3.95 -0.98 20.51
CA LYS A 309 2.89 -0.25 19.78
C LYS A 309 2.19 0.78 20.66
N LYS A 310 2.07 0.55 21.96
CA LYS A 310 1.58 1.55 22.91
C LYS A 310 2.48 2.79 22.89
N ASP A 311 3.81 2.61 22.97
CA ASP A 311 4.76 3.72 22.94
C ASP A 311 4.74 4.44 21.57
N GLU A 312 4.61 3.70 20.48
CA GLU A 312 4.52 4.27 19.12
C GLU A 312 3.23 5.05 18.91
N TYR A 313 2.10 4.53 19.39
CA TYR A 313 0.81 5.21 19.34
C TYR A 313 0.84 6.50 20.18
N GLN A 314 1.39 6.45 21.39
CA GLN A 314 1.51 7.63 22.25
C GLN A 314 2.38 8.71 21.60
N ARG A 315 3.51 8.33 20.99
CA ARG A 315 4.35 9.27 20.22
C ARG A 315 3.60 9.89 19.05
N GLN A 316 2.78 9.13 18.34
CA GLN A 316 1.96 9.63 17.25
C GLN A 316 1.00 10.75 17.70
N GLN A 317 0.51 10.68 18.93
CA GLN A 317 -0.40 11.70 19.48
C GLN A 317 0.34 12.97 19.95
N THR A 318 1.58 12.85 20.37
CA THR A 318 2.31 13.92 21.08
C THR A 318 3.36 14.64 20.23
N LEU A 319 3.95 13.97 19.25
CA LEU A 319 5.02 14.57 18.43
C LEU A 319 4.45 15.31 17.22
N SER A 320 5.01 16.50 16.96
CA SER A 320 4.96 17.09 15.61
C SER A 320 5.65 16.16 14.61
N ALA A 321 5.30 16.25 13.31
CA ALA A 321 5.93 15.43 12.30
C ALA A 321 7.46 15.55 12.42
N PRO A 322 8.21 14.46 12.59
CA PRO A 322 9.67 14.54 12.62
C PRO A 322 10.17 14.97 11.25
N ASN A 323 11.01 16.01 11.22
CA ASN A 323 11.70 16.52 10.03
C ASN A 323 12.57 15.42 9.38
#